data_485cb162ed84413d36abe2b087d92fbf
#
_entry.id   485cb162ed84413d36abe2b087d92fbf
#
_cell.length_a   1.000
_cell.length_b   1.000
_cell.length_c   1.000
_cell.angle_alpha   90.00
_cell.angle_beta   90.00
_cell.angle_gamma   90.00
#
_symmetry.space_group_name_H-M   'P 1'
#
loop_
_entity.id
_entity.type
_entity.pdbx_description
1 polymer ?
#
loop_
_entity_poly.entity_id
_entity_poly.type
_entity_poly.pdbx_seq_one_letter_code
_entity_poly.pdbx_strand_id
1 'polypeptide(L)'
;MNMRNIDIPKFLNNKMMTGRPIDFRINAKKWHKVISNRKLGAFGEIFVEKTQIKPIKDLSEQEIKMLGYSSIDEYLSEPFNKGLNENSEKKFIYWSSFRPNWRVINQILEK
;
A
#
# COMPACT_ATOMS: atom_id res chain seq x y z
N MET A 1 -2.19 9.36 -0.08
CA MET A 1 -1.41 8.35 0.65
C MET A 1 0.07 8.67 0.56
N ASN A 2 0.76 8.61 1.67
CA ASN A 2 2.20 8.86 1.72
C ASN A 2 2.93 7.53 1.95
N MET A 3 3.82 7.16 1.04
CA MET A 3 4.53 5.89 1.05
C MET A 3 6.03 6.17 0.97
N ARG A 4 6.67 6.26 2.13
CA ARG A 4 8.11 6.47 2.21
C ARG A 4 8.86 5.19 1.85
N ASN A 5 9.99 5.33 1.17
CA ASN A 5 10.88 4.22 0.80
C ASN A 5 10.18 3.13 -0.02
N ILE A 6 9.24 3.54 -0.88
CA ILE A 6 8.50 2.61 -1.70
C ILE A 6 9.38 2.03 -2.81
N ASP A 7 9.23 0.75 -3.04
CA ASP A 7 9.77 0.06 -4.22
C ASP A 7 8.73 0.19 -5.34
N ILE A 8 8.96 1.10 -6.26
CA ILE A 8 8.00 1.40 -7.34
C ILE A 8 7.70 0.17 -8.20
N PRO A 9 8.71 -0.59 -8.69
CA PRO A 9 8.41 -1.80 -9.48
C PRO A 9 7.55 -2.80 -8.72
N LYS A 10 7.87 -3.04 -7.44
CA LYS A 10 7.10 -3.96 -6.61
C LYS A 10 5.67 -3.44 -6.39
N PHE A 11 5.52 -2.14 -6.14
CA PHE A 11 4.21 -1.51 -5.99
C PHE A 11 3.34 -1.71 -7.22
N LEU A 12 3.91 -1.52 -8.43
CA LEU A 12 3.16 -1.64 -9.67
C LEU A 12 2.67 -3.07 -9.93
N ASN A 13 3.37 -4.07 -9.38
CA ASN A 13 2.97 -5.47 -9.49
C ASN A 13 1.95 -5.89 -8.43
N ASN A 14 1.88 -5.17 -7.34
CA ASN A 14 0.95 -5.45 -6.24
C ASN A 14 -0.36 -4.70 -6.47
N LYS A 15 -1.47 -5.36 -6.23
CA LYS A 15 -2.80 -4.77 -6.36
C LYS A 15 -3.45 -4.50 -5.00
N MET A 16 -2.65 -4.51 -3.98
CA MET A 16 -3.10 -4.35 -2.60
C MET A 16 -2.08 -3.56 -1.81
N MET A 17 -2.55 -2.77 -0.88
CA MET A 17 -1.68 -2.05 0.03
C MET A 17 -2.37 -1.88 1.37
N THR A 18 -1.56 -1.58 2.39
CA THR A 18 -2.05 -1.33 3.73
C THR A 18 -1.77 0.11 4.10
N GLY A 19 -2.77 0.75 4.71
CA GLY A 19 -2.59 2.05 5.33
C GLY A 19 -2.19 1.90 6.79
N ARG A 20 -2.20 3.00 7.51
CA ARG A 20 -2.11 3.00 8.97
C ARG A 20 -3.35 2.28 9.52
N PRO A 21 -3.35 1.86 10.80
CA PRO A 21 -4.40 0.98 11.32
C PRO A 21 -5.82 1.37 10.92
N ILE A 22 -6.12 2.66 10.89
CA ILE A 22 -7.40 3.13 10.37
C ILE A 22 -7.16 4.42 9.60
N ASP A 23 -7.23 4.34 8.28
CA ASP A 23 -7.19 5.53 7.43
C ASP A 23 -8.56 5.74 6.81
N PHE A 24 -9.36 6.53 7.49
CA PHE A 24 -10.74 6.81 7.07
C PHE A 24 -10.84 7.67 5.80
N ARG A 25 -9.73 8.26 5.38
CA ARG A 25 -9.74 9.17 4.22
C ARG A 25 -9.73 8.45 2.89
N ILE A 26 -9.36 7.16 2.88
CA ILE A 26 -9.28 6.38 1.65
C ILE A 26 -10.58 5.62 1.46
N ASN A 27 -11.30 5.98 0.42
CA ASN A 27 -12.62 5.43 0.12
C ASN A 27 -12.59 4.62 -1.18
N ALA A 28 -13.46 3.59 -1.23
CA ALA A 28 -13.63 2.78 -2.44
C ALA A 28 -14.25 3.58 -3.58
N LYS A 29 -14.00 3.13 -4.81
CA LYS A 29 -14.52 3.71 -6.05
C LYS A 29 -14.08 5.15 -6.29
N LYS A 30 -12.88 5.49 -5.85
CA LYS A 30 -12.28 6.81 -6.05
C LYS A 30 -10.82 6.67 -6.44
N TRP A 31 -10.31 7.69 -7.14
CA TRP A 31 -8.89 7.84 -7.42
C TRP A 31 -8.21 8.52 -6.24
N HIS A 32 -7.06 7.98 -5.84
CA HIS A 32 -6.23 8.55 -4.78
C HIS A 32 -4.81 8.73 -5.24
N LYS A 33 -4.24 9.87 -4.94
CA LYS A 33 -2.83 10.14 -5.21
C LYS A 33 -1.95 9.31 -4.29
N VAL A 34 -0.84 8.80 -4.83
CA VAL A 34 0.16 8.06 -4.06
C VAL A 34 1.47 8.83 -4.08
N ILE A 35 2.02 9.07 -2.90
CA ILE A 35 3.19 9.93 -2.70
C ILE A 35 4.26 9.12 -1.97
N SER A 36 5.48 9.05 -2.54
CA SER A 36 6.63 8.47 -1.84
C SER A 36 7.54 9.53 -1.25
N ASN A 37 7.56 10.72 -1.88
CA ASN A 37 8.40 11.83 -1.45
C ASN A 37 7.64 13.14 -1.61
N ARG A 38 7.46 13.88 -0.51
CA ARG A 38 6.70 15.14 -0.52
C ARG A 38 7.30 16.20 -1.44
N LYS A 39 8.63 16.21 -1.58
CA LYS A 39 9.31 17.21 -2.43
C LYS A 39 9.04 16.98 -3.91
N LEU A 40 8.88 15.72 -4.31
CA LEU A 40 8.64 15.35 -5.70
C LEU A 40 7.15 15.32 -6.06
N GLY A 41 6.28 15.21 -5.06
CA GLY A 41 4.85 15.11 -5.26
C GLY A 41 4.38 13.68 -5.52
N ALA A 42 3.17 13.56 -6.06
CA ALA A 42 2.57 12.26 -6.33
C ALA A 42 3.25 11.58 -7.52
N PHE A 43 3.64 10.31 -7.38
CA PHE A 43 4.16 9.53 -8.50
C PHE A 43 3.05 8.89 -9.33
N GLY A 44 1.82 9.03 -8.93
CA GLY A 44 0.66 8.57 -9.68
C GLY A 44 -0.60 8.59 -8.85
N GLU A 45 -1.64 7.97 -9.41
CA GLU A 45 -2.93 7.80 -8.74
C GLU A 45 -3.37 6.35 -8.90
N ILE A 46 -4.02 5.81 -7.87
CA ILE A 46 -4.62 4.48 -7.92
C ILE A 46 -6.14 4.61 -7.87
N PHE A 47 -6.83 3.71 -8.56
CA PHE A 47 -8.29 3.57 -8.43
C PHE A 47 -8.57 2.49 -7.39
N VAL A 48 -9.13 2.90 -6.26
CA VAL A 48 -9.44 1.99 -5.15
C VAL A 48 -10.74 1.26 -5.45
N GLU A 49 -10.65 -0.06 -5.62
CA GLU A 49 -11.84 -0.90 -5.88
C GLU A 49 -12.63 -1.15 -4.61
N LYS A 50 -11.94 -1.49 -3.53
CA LYS A 50 -12.57 -1.74 -2.24
C LYS A 50 -11.59 -1.50 -1.10
N THR A 51 -12.13 -1.30 0.07
CA THR A 51 -11.37 -1.27 1.31
C THR A 51 -11.96 -2.28 2.27
N GLN A 52 -11.13 -2.82 3.16
CA GLN A 52 -11.58 -3.81 4.13
C GLN A 52 -10.80 -3.62 5.43
N ILE A 53 -11.51 -3.54 6.55
CA ILE A 53 -10.90 -3.50 7.88
C ILE A 53 -11.03 -4.89 8.47
N LYS A 54 -9.89 -5.51 8.79
CA LYS A 54 -9.88 -6.85 9.37
C LYS A 54 -8.57 -7.10 10.12
N PRO A 55 -8.56 -8.09 11.04
CA PRO A 55 -7.33 -8.49 11.71
C PRO A 55 -6.30 -9.03 10.69
N ILE A 56 -5.02 -8.79 10.99
CA ILE A 56 -3.93 -9.26 10.11
C ILE A 56 -3.99 -10.77 9.90
N LYS A 57 -4.37 -11.52 10.94
CA LYS A 57 -4.49 -13.00 10.85
C LYS A 57 -5.51 -13.47 9.81
N ASP A 58 -6.45 -12.60 9.42
CA ASP A 58 -7.48 -12.94 8.44
C ASP A 58 -7.04 -12.73 7.00
N LEU A 59 -5.78 -12.31 6.79
CA LEU A 59 -5.22 -12.23 5.44
C LEU A 59 -5.07 -13.63 4.83
N SER A 60 -5.55 -13.80 3.61
CA SER A 60 -5.33 -15.03 2.86
C SER A 60 -3.89 -15.09 2.33
N GLU A 61 -3.44 -16.29 1.93
CA GLU A 61 -2.12 -16.43 1.28
C GLU A 61 -1.99 -15.55 0.06
N GLN A 62 -3.04 -15.45 -0.74
CA GLN A 62 -3.06 -14.60 -1.92
C GLN A 62 -2.91 -13.13 -1.54
N GLU A 63 -3.62 -12.69 -0.51
CA GLU A 63 -3.53 -11.31 -0.06
C GLU A 63 -2.14 -10.97 0.47
N ILE A 64 -1.52 -11.90 1.21
CA ILE A 64 -0.16 -11.73 1.70
C ILE A 64 0.81 -11.54 0.53
N LYS A 65 0.66 -12.35 -0.52
CA LYS A 65 1.47 -12.22 -1.74
C LYS A 65 1.20 -10.90 -2.46
N MET A 66 -0.05 -10.46 -2.51
CA MET A 66 -0.41 -9.16 -3.11
C MET A 66 0.22 -7.99 -2.36
N LEU A 67 0.40 -8.13 -1.05
CA LEU A 67 1.11 -7.13 -0.24
C LEU A 67 2.63 -7.19 -0.44
N GLY A 68 3.12 -8.26 -1.05
CA GLY A 68 4.55 -8.42 -1.34
C GLY A 68 5.31 -9.27 -0.33
N TYR A 69 4.61 -10.11 0.44
CA TYR A 69 5.23 -10.92 1.48
C TYR A 69 4.93 -12.39 1.26
N SER A 70 5.75 -13.26 1.87
CA SER A 70 5.58 -14.71 1.79
C SER A 70 4.82 -15.28 3.00
N SER A 71 4.73 -14.53 4.09
CA SER A 71 4.06 -14.99 5.31
C SER A 71 3.55 -13.81 6.15
N ILE A 72 2.64 -14.09 7.06
CA ILE A 72 2.17 -13.11 8.04
C ILE A 72 3.32 -12.64 8.93
N ASP A 73 4.20 -13.54 9.33
CA ASP A 73 5.34 -13.20 10.17
C ASP A 73 6.27 -12.21 9.47
N GLU A 74 6.54 -12.41 8.19
CA GLU A 74 7.33 -11.49 7.40
C GLU A 74 6.66 -10.12 7.32
N TYR A 75 5.35 -10.09 7.09
CA TYR A 75 4.59 -8.85 7.05
C TYR A 75 4.64 -8.12 8.38
N LEU A 76 4.46 -8.84 9.51
CA LEU A 76 4.51 -8.25 10.85
C LEU A 76 5.89 -7.74 11.23
N SER A 77 6.94 -8.23 10.59
CA SER A 77 8.31 -7.80 10.87
C SER A 77 8.63 -6.42 10.30
N GLU A 78 7.77 -5.88 9.45
CA GLU A 78 7.99 -4.56 8.87
C GLU A 78 7.92 -3.46 9.93
N PRO A 79 8.80 -2.43 9.85
CA PRO A 79 8.82 -1.35 10.83
C PRO A 79 7.49 -0.63 11.01
N PHE A 80 6.69 -0.51 9.95
CA PHE A 80 5.39 0.16 10.06
C PHE A 80 4.36 -0.65 10.84
N ASN A 81 4.65 -1.91 11.12
CA ASN A 81 3.80 -2.78 11.95
C ASN A 81 4.31 -2.92 13.39
N LYS A 82 5.30 -2.11 13.76
CA LYS A 82 5.85 -2.15 15.13
C LYS A 82 4.73 -1.94 16.16
N GLY A 83 4.68 -2.82 17.15
CA GLY A 83 3.65 -2.76 18.19
C GLY A 83 2.35 -3.47 17.84
N LEU A 84 2.23 -3.96 16.60
CA LEU A 84 1.06 -4.72 16.17
C LEU A 84 1.33 -6.21 16.22
N ASN A 85 0.24 -7.00 16.28
CA ASN A 85 0.30 -8.45 16.23
C ASN A 85 -0.76 -8.97 15.27
N GLU A 86 -0.87 -10.28 15.13
CA GLU A 86 -1.82 -10.90 14.21
C GLU A 86 -3.29 -10.57 14.49
N ASN A 87 -3.60 -10.20 15.73
CA ASN A 87 -4.96 -9.83 16.11
C ASN A 87 -5.28 -8.36 15.87
N SER A 88 -4.28 -7.55 15.53
CA SER A 88 -4.47 -6.13 15.27
C SER A 88 -5.24 -5.91 13.97
N GLU A 89 -6.23 -5.02 14.01
CA GLU A 89 -7.00 -4.66 12.83
C GLU A 89 -6.27 -3.61 12.01
N LYS A 90 -6.32 -3.75 10.69
CA LYS A 90 -5.80 -2.75 9.76
C LYS A 90 -6.78 -2.58 8.61
N LYS A 91 -6.72 -1.42 7.97
CA LYS A 91 -7.47 -1.17 6.74
C LYS A 91 -6.62 -1.57 5.55
N PHE A 92 -7.13 -2.52 4.77
CA PHE A 92 -6.48 -2.97 3.55
C PHE A 92 -7.17 -2.34 2.35
N ILE A 93 -6.36 -1.91 1.40
CA ILE A 93 -6.80 -1.17 0.22
C ILE A 93 -6.51 -2.02 -1.00
N TYR A 94 -7.54 -2.29 -1.80
CA TYR A 94 -7.45 -3.09 -3.01
C TYR A 94 -7.67 -2.15 -4.19
N TRP A 95 -6.67 -2.06 -5.08
CA TRP A 95 -6.76 -1.17 -6.23
C TRP A 95 -6.59 -1.94 -7.53
N SER A 96 -7.18 -1.43 -8.62
CA SER A 96 -7.20 -2.12 -9.90
C SER A 96 -6.47 -1.37 -10.99
N SER A 97 -6.44 -0.06 -10.93
CA SER A 97 -5.89 0.77 -12.00
C SER A 97 -4.90 1.77 -11.43
N PHE A 98 -3.90 2.11 -12.25
CA PHE A 98 -2.84 3.05 -11.86
C PHE A 98 -2.63 4.05 -12.99
N ARG A 99 -2.60 5.33 -12.64
CA ARG A 99 -2.23 6.43 -13.55
C ARG A 99 -0.85 6.93 -13.16
N PRO A 100 0.19 6.62 -13.94
CA PRO A 100 1.54 7.01 -13.58
C PRO A 100 1.79 8.51 -13.83
N ASN A 101 2.64 9.11 -12.99
CA ASN A 101 3.30 10.36 -13.27
C ASN A 101 4.76 10.05 -13.55
N TRP A 102 5.09 9.81 -14.80
CA TRP A 102 6.42 9.33 -15.20
C TRP A 102 7.53 10.30 -14.84
N ARG A 103 7.26 11.60 -14.84
CA ARG A 103 8.27 12.58 -14.44
C ARG A 103 8.74 12.34 -13.00
N VAL A 104 7.79 12.11 -12.10
CA VAL A 104 8.11 11.84 -10.69
C VAL A 104 8.72 10.46 -10.53
N ILE A 105 8.15 9.44 -11.18
CA ILE A 105 8.67 8.07 -11.10
C ILE A 105 10.12 8.02 -11.53
N ASN A 106 10.46 8.66 -12.66
CA ASN A 106 11.83 8.67 -13.16
C ASN A 106 12.78 9.34 -12.19
N GLN A 107 12.37 10.41 -11.53
CA GLN A 107 13.18 11.08 -10.51
C GLN A 107 13.43 10.17 -9.30
N ILE A 108 12.45 9.37 -8.91
CA ILE A 108 12.59 8.43 -7.81
C ILE A 108 13.57 7.31 -8.19
N LEU A 109 13.44 6.77 -9.39
CA LEU A 109 14.25 5.63 -9.86
C LEU A 109 15.70 6.02 -10.18
N GLU A 110 15.99 7.27 -10.44
CA GLU A 110 17.35 7.76 -10.72
C GLU A 110 18.26 7.84 -9.48
N LYS A 111 17.70 7.61 -8.29
CA LYS A 111 18.48 7.71 -7.05
C LYS A 111 19.08 6.38 -6.63
#